data_bccb02167066894c55568b7ac435df22
#
_entry.id   bccb02167066894c55568b7ac435df22
#
_cell.length_a   1.000
_cell.length_b   1.000
_cell.length_c   1.000
_cell.angle_alpha   90.00
_cell.angle_beta   90.00
_cell.angle_gamma   90.00
#
_symmetry.space_group_name_H-M   'P 1'
#
loop_
_entity.id
_entity.type
_entity.pdbx_description
1 polymer ?
#
loop_
_entity_poly.entity_id
_entity_poly.type
_entity_poly.pdbx_seq_one_letter_code
_entity_poly.pdbx_strand_id
1 'polypeptide(L)'
;MKKILILFIFVIFNFSSLASTIKNEFEKIRNNDFKNSKVFETKNFYFSQIIYKWEKGSSRKLLSRQGMLDSINQFKSFFINTPKFFNKKEINVSNKSKLNFNNSRKIEDRRFKDKYIVVFAFPKKELFFKKYNIN
;
A
#
# COMPACT_ATOMS: atom_id res chain seq x y z
N MET A 1 36.10 15.02 -3.40
CA MET A 1 35.06 15.18 -4.42
C MET A 1 34.60 13.87 -5.05
N LYS A 2 35.49 12.99 -5.49
CA LYS A 2 35.08 11.70 -6.12
C LYS A 2 34.24 10.78 -5.20
N LYS A 3 34.52 10.73 -3.91
CA LYS A 3 33.76 9.89 -2.93
C LYS A 3 32.32 10.37 -2.71
N ILE A 4 32.08 11.67 -2.73
CA ILE A 4 30.74 12.26 -2.57
C ILE A 4 29.89 12.01 -3.81
N LEU A 5 30.49 12.09 -5.00
CA LEU A 5 29.82 11.81 -6.26
C LEU A 5 29.35 10.35 -6.35
N ILE A 6 30.19 9.40 -5.93
CA ILE A 6 29.87 7.97 -5.90
C ILE A 6 28.71 7.68 -4.93
N LEU A 7 28.71 8.33 -3.74
CA LEU A 7 27.61 8.19 -2.78
C LEU A 7 26.29 8.72 -3.33
N PHE A 8 26.32 9.84 -4.05
CA PHE A 8 25.14 10.45 -4.66
C PHE A 8 24.55 9.57 -5.78
N ILE A 9 25.40 9.00 -6.62
CA ILE A 9 25.00 8.05 -7.67
C ILE A 9 24.38 6.79 -7.05
N PHE A 10 24.94 6.27 -5.94
CA PHE A 10 24.43 5.10 -5.25
C PHE A 10 23.04 5.33 -4.63
N VAL A 11 22.80 6.51 -4.06
CA VAL A 11 21.50 6.91 -3.52
C VAL A 11 20.46 7.03 -4.63
N ILE A 12 20.78 7.68 -5.74
CA ILE A 12 19.88 7.80 -6.90
C ILE A 12 19.54 6.42 -7.48
N PHE A 13 20.49 5.52 -7.58
CA PHE A 13 20.31 4.16 -8.10
C PHE A 13 19.37 3.32 -7.22
N ASN A 14 19.48 3.43 -5.90
CA ASN A 14 18.58 2.73 -4.97
C ASN A 14 17.14 3.25 -5.03
N PHE A 15 16.93 4.56 -5.17
CA PHE A 15 15.60 5.15 -5.34
C PHE A 15 14.94 4.73 -6.66
N SER A 16 15.67 4.71 -7.76
CA SER A 16 15.15 4.29 -9.06
C SER A 16 14.81 2.80 -9.09
N SER A 17 15.60 1.94 -8.44
CA SER A 17 15.33 0.49 -8.38
C SER A 17 14.08 0.15 -7.57
N LEU A 18 13.81 0.83 -6.46
CA LEU A 18 12.59 0.64 -5.67
C LEU A 18 11.34 1.06 -6.44
N ALA A 19 11.34 2.25 -7.06
CA ALA A 19 10.25 2.74 -7.88
C ALA A 19 9.97 1.81 -9.08
N SER A 20 11.02 1.30 -9.74
CA SER A 20 10.92 0.33 -10.82
C SER A 20 10.31 -0.99 -10.36
N THR A 21 10.70 -1.51 -9.18
CA THR A 21 10.16 -2.75 -8.62
C THR A 21 8.68 -2.61 -8.28
N ILE A 22 8.27 -1.52 -7.66
CA ILE A 22 6.85 -1.24 -7.35
C ILE A 22 6.03 -1.20 -8.65
N LYS A 23 6.50 -0.47 -9.65
CA LYS A 23 5.83 -0.35 -10.95
C LYS A 23 5.67 -1.71 -11.63
N ASN A 24 6.72 -2.51 -11.67
CA ASN A 24 6.71 -3.83 -12.32
C ASN A 24 5.75 -4.80 -11.62
N GLU A 25 5.73 -4.83 -10.29
CA GLU A 25 4.81 -5.68 -9.54
C GLU A 25 3.37 -5.19 -9.66
N PHE A 26 3.15 -3.87 -9.68
CA PHE A 26 1.83 -3.28 -9.86
C PHE A 26 1.23 -3.55 -11.23
N GLU A 27 2.00 -3.46 -12.30
CA GLU A 27 1.52 -3.75 -13.67
C GLU A 27 1.00 -5.19 -13.81
N LYS A 28 1.55 -6.13 -13.07
CA LYS A 28 1.05 -7.52 -13.04
C LYS A 28 -0.36 -7.63 -12.44
N ILE A 29 -0.70 -6.76 -11.51
CA ILE A 29 -2.00 -6.75 -10.84
C ILE A 29 -3.01 -5.92 -11.61
N ARG A 30 -2.57 -4.82 -12.22
CA ARG A 30 -3.40 -3.82 -12.89
C ARG A 30 -4.32 -4.40 -13.95
N ASN A 31 -3.86 -5.45 -14.64
CA ASN A 31 -4.60 -6.06 -15.74
C ASN A 31 -5.70 -7.01 -15.27
N ASN A 32 -5.78 -7.32 -13.97
CA ASN A 32 -6.57 -8.44 -13.53
C ASN A 32 -7.94 -8.11 -12.93
N ASP A 33 -8.15 -6.97 -12.28
CA ASP A 33 -9.49 -6.68 -11.72
C ASP A 33 -9.66 -5.27 -11.18
N PHE A 34 -10.40 -4.43 -11.88
CA PHE A 34 -10.92 -3.15 -11.36
C PHE A 34 -12.37 -3.24 -10.87
N LYS A 35 -12.83 -4.42 -10.51
CA LYS A 35 -14.23 -4.60 -10.08
C LYS A 35 -14.42 -4.39 -8.59
N ASN A 36 -13.46 -4.77 -7.79
CA ASN A 36 -13.60 -4.81 -6.34
C ASN A 36 -12.47 -4.12 -5.60
N SER A 37 -12.81 -3.46 -4.50
CA SER A 37 -11.83 -2.99 -3.52
C SER A 37 -11.25 -4.19 -2.78
N LYS A 38 -9.93 -4.40 -2.87
CA LYS A 38 -9.25 -5.51 -2.20
C LYS A 38 -7.76 -5.29 -2.01
N VAL A 39 -7.16 -6.09 -1.14
CA VAL A 39 -5.70 -6.17 -0.99
C VAL A 39 -5.15 -7.25 -1.91
N PHE A 40 -4.13 -6.88 -2.67
CA PHE A 40 -3.34 -7.80 -3.48
C PHE A 40 -1.98 -8.03 -2.84
N GLU A 41 -1.48 -9.23 -2.92
CA GLU A 41 -0.14 -9.58 -2.48
C GLU A 41 0.74 -9.90 -3.68
N THR A 42 1.94 -9.31 -3.70
CA THR A 42 3.00 -9.65 -4.65
C THR A 42 4.23 -10.13 -3.89
N LYS A 43 5.33 -10.37 -4.59
CA LYS A 43 6.56 -10.84 -3.96
C LYS A 43 7.06 -9.91 -2.84
N ASN A 44 7.06 -8.60 -3.08
CA ASN A 44 7.68 -7.61 -2.19
C ASN A 44 6.72 -6.59 -1.57
N PHE A 45 5.45 -6.57 -2.03
CA PHE A 45 4.49 -5.55 -1.62
C PHE A 45 3.12 -6.14 -1.31
N TYR A 46 2.37 -5.40 -0.50
CA TYR A 46 0.92 -5.45 -0.43
C TYR A 46 0.36 -4.20 -1.10
N PHE A 47 -0.66 -4.38 -1.93
CA PHE A 47 -1.35 -3.27 -2.59
C PHE A 47 -2.78 -3.20 -2.10
N SER A 48 -3.18 -2.03 -1.63
CA SER A 48 -4.57 -1.75 -1.28
C SER A 48 -5.22 -1.01 -2.44
N GLN A 49 -6.19 -1.63 -3.09
CA GLN A 49 -7.01 -1.04 -4.14
C GLN A 49 -8.36 -0.64 -3.57
N ILE A 50 -8.68 0.65 -3.64
CA ILE A 50 -9.96 1.19 -3.25
C ILE A 50 -10.65 1.73 -4.51
N ILE A 51 -11.88 1.33 -4.71
CA ILE A 51 -12.70 1.73 -5.85
C ILE A 51 -13.93 2.48 -5.34
N TYR A 52 -14.07 3.71 -5.80
CA TYR A 52 -15.24 4.53 -5.54
C TYR A 52 -16.09 4.66 -6.80
N LYS A 53 -17.39 4.85 -6.62
CA LYS A 53 -18.27 5.26 -7.70
C LYS A 53 -17.99 6.72 -8.02
N TRP A 54 -17.86 7.02 -9.31
CA TRP A 54 -17.74 8.39 -9.77
C TRP A 54 -19.10 8.88 -10.25
N GLU A 55 -19.59 9.94 -9.61
CA GLU A 55 -20.87 10.58 -9.92
C GLU A 55 -20.69 12.06 -10.20
N LYS A 56 -21.75 12.70 -10.73
CA LYS A 56 -21.77 14.16 -10.89
C LYS A 56 -21.58 14.81 -9.51
N GLY A 57 -20.61 15.72 -9.40
CA GLY A 57 -20.27 16.36 -8.13
C GLY A 57 -19.17 15.65 -7.33
N SER A 58 -18.67 14.49 -7.77
CA SER A 58 -17.53 13.84 -7.15
C SER A 58 -16.29 14.74 -7.20
N SER A 59 -15.53 14.76 -6.12
CA SER A 59 -14.28 15.52 -6.00
C SER A 59 -13.07 14.59 -5.95
N ARG A 60 -12.15 14.77 -6.89
CA ARG A 60 -10.88 14.06 -6.96
C ARG A 60 -10.08 14.20 -5.66
N LYS A 61 -10.00 15.41 -5.15
CA LYS A 61 -9.27 15.73 -3.92
C LYS A 61 -9.85 14.99 -2.71
N LEU A 62 -11.16 14.98 -2.58
CA LEU A 62 -11.84 14.31 -1.47
C LEU A 62 -11.71 12.79 -1.56
N LEU A 63 -11.92 12.21 -2.74
CA LEU A 63 -11.78 10.76 -2.95
C LEU A 63 -10.35 10.29 -2.77
N SER A 64 -9.36 11.07 -3.16
CA SER A 64 -7.95 10.75 -2.92
C SER A 64 -7.61 10.73 -1.43
N ARG A 65 -8.09 11.69 -0.66
CA ARG A 65 -7.93 11.72 0.81
C ARG A 65 -8.66 10.57 1.48
N GLN A 66 -9.89 10.32 1.10
CA GLN A 66 -10.67 9.20 1.61
C GLN A 66 -10.00 7.87 1.27
N GLY A 67 -9.44 7.74 0.06
CA GLY A 67 -8.69 6.58 -0.38
C GLY A 67 -7.49 6.25 0.49
N MET A 68 -6.79 7.26 0.98
CA MET A 68 -5.68 7.07 1.94
C MET A 68 -6.18 6.44 3.25
N LEU A 69 -7.24 6.99 3.83
CA LEU A 69 -7.82 6.48 5.07
C LEU A 69 -8.39 5.07 4.90
N ASP A 70 -9.13 4.84 3.83
CA ASP A 70 -9.73 3.54 3.52
C ASP A 70 -8.67 2.48 3.22
N SER A 71 -7.56 2.86 2.59
CA SER A 71 -6.43 1.97 2.35
C SER A 71 -5.76 1.51 3.64
N ILE A 72 -5.53 2.44 4.58
CA ILE A 72 -4.99 2.11 5.91
C ILE A 72 -5.93 1.12 6.64
N ASN A 73 -7.22 1.39 6.62
CA ASN A 73 -8.22 0.52 7.25
C ASN A 73 -8.30 -0.84 6.56
N GLN A 74 -8.20 -0.87 5.23
CA GLN A 74 -8.20 -2.11 4.46
C GLN A 74 -6.96 -2.97 4.76
N PHE A 75 -5.78 -2.38 4.86
CA PHE A 75 -4.58 -3.09 5.29
C PHE A 75 -4.72 -3.65 6.71
N LYS A 76 -5.17 -2.84 7.66
CA LYS A 76 -5.39 -3.30 9.04
C LYS A 76 -6.35 -4.48 9.09
N SER A 77 -7.48 -4.37 8.42
CA SER A 77 -8.46 -5.45 8.35
C SER A 77 -7.90 -6.72 7.71
N PHE A 78 -7.18 -6.58 6.61
CA PHE A 78 -6.54 -7.69 5.91
C PHE A 78 -5.55 -8.44 6.81
N PHE A 79 -4.66 -7.73 7.49
CA PHE A 79 -3.65 -8.35 8.34
C PHE A 79 -4.24 -8.98 9.59
N ILE A 80 -5.22 -8.35 10.22
CA ILE A 80 -5.91 -8.89 11.40
C ILE A 80 -6.65 -10.18 11.05
N ASN A 81 -7.28 -10.25 9.88
CA ASN A 81 -8.09 -11.39 9.46
C ASN A 81 -7.29 -12.50 8.76
N THR A 82 -6.00 -12.31 8.53
CA THR A 82 -5.15 -13.30 7.88
C THR A 82 -4.37 -14.10 8.93
N PRO A 83 -4.65 -15.41 9.12
CA PRO A 83 -4.09 -16.21 10.22
C PRO A 83 -2.57 -16.30 10.25
N LYS A 84 -1.91 -16.20 9.09
CA LYS A 84 -0.44 -16.26 9.00
C LYS A 84 0.26 -15.06 9.69
N PHE A 85 -0.46 -13.98 9.96
CA PHE A 85 0.11 -12.79 10.61
C PHE A 85 -0.23 -12.71 12.09
N PHE A 86 -1.44 -13.12 12.47
CA PHE A 86 -1.91 -13.05 13.83
C PHE A 86 -2.69 -14.31 14.21
N ASN A 87 -2.33 -14.90 15.34
CA ASN A 87 -3.16 -15.91 15.96
C ASN A 87 -4.41 -15.26 16.58
N LYS A 88 -5.56 -15.90 16.50
CA LYS A 88 -6.82 -15.36 17.08
C LYS A 88 -6.69 -14.95 18.55
N LYS A 89 -5.78 -15.59 19.30
CA LYS A 89 -5.50 -15.27 20.72
C LYS A 89 -4.66 -13.99 20.91
N GLU A 90 -3.94 -13.54 19.89
CA GLU A 90 -3.05 -12.37 19.94
C GLU A 90 -3.73 -11.08 19.48
N ILE A 91 -4.94 -11.18 18.94
CA ILE A 91 -5.71 -10.03 18.46
C ILE A 91 -6.42 -9.38 19.65
N ASN A 92 -5.69 -8.53 20.35
CA ASN A 92 -6.29 -7.64 21.34
C ASN A 92 -6.29 -6.18 20.83
N VAL A 93 -7.03 -5.32 21.52
CA VAL A 93 -7.17 -3.90 21.13
C VAL A 93 -5.82 -3.19 21.10
N SER A 94 -4.88 -3.55 21.99
CA SER A 94 -3.57 -2.94 22.05
C SER A 94 -2.69 -3.31 20.85
N ASN A 95 -2.81 -4.52 20.34
CA ASN A 95 -2.06 -4.97 19.15
C ASN A 95 -2.60 -4.34 17.86
N LYS A 96 -3.92 -4.12 17.78
CA LYS A 96 -4.53 -3.41 16.65
C LYS A 96 -4.02 -1.97 16.52
N SER A 97 -3.84 -1.28 17.65
CA SER A 97 -3.36 0.11 17.65
C SER A 97 -1.89 0.26 17.25
N LYS A 98 -1.10 -0.82 17.36
CA LYS A 98 0.33 -0.83 16.98
C LYS A 98 0.53 -1.01 15.46
N LEU A 99 -0.48 -1.46 14.73
CA LEU A 99 -0.41 -1.57 13.29
C LEU A 99 -0.42 -0.18 12.65
N ASN A 100 0.67 0.17 12.01
CA ASN A 100 0.85 1.46 11.38
C ASN A 100 1.21 1.28 9.89
N PHE A 101 0.35 1.79 9.02
CA PHE A 101 0.52 1.75 7.57
C PHE A 101 0.71 3.15 6.96
N ASN A 102 1.08 4.14 7.78
CA ASN A 102 1.26 5.53 7.33
C ASN A 102 2.40 5.69 6.31
N ASN A 103 3.32 4.72 6.23
CA ASN A 103 4.39 4.67 5.23
C ASN A 103 3.95 4.06 3.89
N SER A 104 2.66 3.77 3.73
CA SER A 104 2.13 3.35 2.44
C SER A 104 2.29 4.45 1.40
N ARG A 105 2.66 4.06 0.17
CA ARG A 105 2.84 4.98 -0.95
C ARG A 105 1.67 4.90 -1.90
N LYS A 106 1.08 6.05 -2.22
CA LYS A 106 0.09 6.15 -3.28
C LYS A 106 0.77 5.94 -4.64
N ILE A 107 0.33 4.95 -5.39
CA ILE A 107 0.89 4.59 -6.70
C ILE A 107 -0.08 4.82 -7.84
N GLU A 108 -1.38 4.88 -7.57
CA GLU A 108 -2.39 5.22 -8.55
C GLU A 108 -3.51 6.02 -7.91
N ASP A 109 -4.02 7.00 -8.67
CA ASP A 109 -5.08 7.92 -8.26
C ASP A 109 -5.69 8.45 -9.55
N ARG A 110 -6.70 7.75 -10.08
CA ARG A 110 -7.28 8.08 -11.38
C ARG A 110 -8.75 7.75 -11.51
N ARG A 111 -9.41 8.47 -12.39
CA ARG A 111 -10.74 8.12 -12.87
C ARG A 111 -10.63 7.11 -14.01
N PHE A 112 -11.48 6.09 -13.95
CA PHE A 112 -11.68 5.15 -15.03
C PHE A 112 -13.19 4.92 -15.23
N LYS A 113 -13.74 5.43 -16.32
CA LYS A 113 -15.19 5.40 -16.60
C LYS A 113 -16.01 6.02 -15.46
N ASP A 114 -16.91 5.25 -14.85
CA ASP A 114 -17.76 5.65 -13.72
C ASP A 114 -17.11 5.33 -12.34
N LYS A 115 -15.81 5.05 -12.32
CA LYS A 115 -15.07 4.69 -11.12
C LYS A 115 -13.91 5.61 -10.87
N TYR A 116 -13.57 5.77 -9.60
CA TYR A 116 -12.35 6.42 -9.17
C TYR A 116 -11.51 5.42 -8.38
N ILE A 117 -10.29 5.18 -8.82
CA ILE A 117 -9.42 4.12 -8.32
C ILE A 117 -8.23 4.74 -7.61
N VAL A 118 -8.03 4.35 -6.36
CA VAL A 118 -6.87 4.74 -5.55
C VAL A 118 -6.14 3.48 -5.11
N VAL A 119 -4.83 3.42 -5.36
CA VAL A 119 -4.00 2.28 -4.97
C VAL A 119 -2.82 2.75 -4.14
N PHE A 120 -2.61 2.10 -3.01
CA PHE A 120 -1.45 2.27 -2.13
C PHE A 120 -0.63 1.00 -2.07
N ALA A 121 0.69 1.15 -2.04
CA ALA A 121 1.64 0.06 -1.86
C ALA A 121 2.26 0.12 -0.46
N PHE A 122 2.38 -1.03 0.18
CA PHE A 122 3.06 -1.20 1.46
C PHE A 122 4.17 -2.26 1.33
N PRO A 123 5.44 -1.93 1.62
CA PRO A 123 6.55 -2.87 1.51
C PRO A 123 6.45 -3.99 2.56
N LYS A 124 6.58 -5.24 2.13
CA LYS A 124 6.56 -6.40 3.04
C LYS A 124 7.65 -6.37 4.11
N LYS A 125 8.82 -5.85 3.77
CA LYS A 125 9.95 -5.71 4.71
C LYS A 125 9.61 -4.83 5.93
N GLU A 126 8.76 -3.82 5.77
CA GLU A 126 8.35 -2.95 6.88
C GLU A 126 7.37 -3.67 7.82
N LEU A 127 6.53 -4.55 7.29
CA LEU A 127 5.67 -5.38 8.11
C LEU A 127 6.47 -6.34 8.99
N PHE A 128 7.54 -6.90 8.46
CA PHE A 128 8.42 -7.81 9.17
C PHE A 128 9.03 -7.14 10.42
N PHE A 129 9.53 -5.93 10.32
CA PHE A 129 10.06 -5.19 11.46
C PHE A 129 9.00 -4.93 12.54
N LYS A 130 7.77 -4.64 12.14
CA LYS A 130 6.68 -4.40 13.08
C LYS A 130 6.21 -5.67 13.78
N LYS A 131 6.31 -6.83 13.15
CA LYS A 131 5.98 -8.12 13.76
C LYS A 131 6.87 -8.41 14.98
N TYR A 132 8.13 -8.05 14.97
CA TYR A 132 9.04 -8.21 16.11
C TYR A 132 8.82 -7.20 17.23
N ASN A 133 8.23 -6.06 16.95
CA ASN A 133 7.95 -5.02 17.94
C ASN A 133 6.57 -5.21 18.62
N ILE A 134 5.82 -6.22 18.24
CA ILE A 134 4.50 -6.54 18.81
C ILE A 134 4.59 -7.56 19.93
N ASN A 135 5.77 -8.13 20.15
CA ASN A 135 6.04 -9.07 21.24
C ASN A 135 6.32 -8.28 22.55
#